data_e085c9f88558975c3a2ed32b4adaeddf
#
_entry.id   e085c9f88558975c3a2ed32b4adaeddf
#
_cell.length_a   1.000
_cell.length_b   1.000
_cell.length_c   1.000
_cell.angle_alpha   90.00
_cell.angle_beta   90.00
_cell.angle_gamma   90.00
#
_symmetry.space_group_name_H-M   'P 1'
#
loop_
_entity.id
_entity.type
_entity.pdbx_description
1 polymer ?
#
loop_
_entity_poly.entity_id
_entity_poly.type
_entity_poly.pdbx_seq_one_letter_code
_entity_poly.pdbx_strand_id
1 'polypeptide(L)'
;MGLPGGCQTPPAPRSLPHRPAEAAYVPASATIALSDGRRAPVRLYPATVPQRGIILAFHGFGDSRDAWEVMAPALNRAGFLIVAPDVRGFGEFPAKGGWSTTDRMVADAVEEARWCQQRWPGQPLHLMGESMGGALALLTSTSLTAPRPDGLILLAPAIMTIGEPWQTLLEGWNLITPQARLTGAHMPGHHVATANLRAMRRMFFDPLTRHGTNVHALRGLTHLMAHALEQAPSVQIPTLLIWGDRDQFVPASATRRLIRQAPPSLFRLDELPRGYHLITREPQDRPARDIISWIEWPDRFLPSGGDSTATVWLWLEQTR
;
A
#
# COMPACT_ATOMS: atom_id res chain seq x y z
N MET A 1 49.61 -2.64 -43.77
CA MET A 1 48.70 -3.73 -43.36
C MET A 1 47.65 -3.12 -42.47
N GLY A 2 46.47 -2.84 -43.01
CA GLY A 2 45.37 -2.25 -42.28
C GLY A 2 44.43 -3.37 -41.78
N LEU A 3 44.07 -3.32 -40.50
CA LEU A 3 43.06 -4.19 -39.91
C LEU A 3 41.67 -3.61 -40.20
N PRO A 4 40.71 -4.39 -40.67
CA PRO A 4 39.35 -3.92 -40.86
C PRO A 4 38.65 -3.86 -39.50
N GLY A 5 38.25 -2.67 -39.07
CA GLY A 5 37.33 -2.45 -37.96
C GLY A 5 35.94 -2.95 -38.33
N GLY A 6 35.56 -4.11 -37.84
CA GLY A 6 34.21 -4.61 -37.97
C GLY A 6 33.25 -3.76 -37.12
N CYS A 7 32.35 -2.99 -37.77
CA CYS A 7 31.17 -2.42 -37.11
C CYS A 7 30.29 -3.56 -36.62
N GLN A 8 30.32 -3.82 -35.31
CA GLN A 8 29.31 -4.67 -34.68
C GLN A 8 27.99 -3.90 -34.64
N THR A 9 27.03 -4.37 -35.38
CA THR A 9 25.62 -3.90 -35.27
C THR A 9 25.16 -4.12 -33.85
N PRO A 10 24.59 -3.11 -33.18
CA PRO A 10 24.02 -3.30 -31.85
C PRO A 10 22.95 -4.40 -31.89
N PRO A 11 22.86 -5.25 -30.84
CA PRO A 11 21.88 -6.31 -30.81
C PRO A 11 20.49 -5.68 -30.94
N ALA A 12 19.64 -6.32 -31.75
CA ALA A 12 18.22 -5.92 -31.88
C ALA A 12 17.56 -5.80 -30.53
N PRO A 13 16.69 -4.79 -30.29
CA PRO A 13 16.01 -4.64 -29.03
C PRO A 13 15.24 -5.94 -28.72
N ARG A 14 15.47 -6.51 -27.54
CA ARG A 14 14.75 -7.69 -27.10
C ARG A 14 13.27 -7.37 -27.16
N SER A 15 12.49 -8.17 -27.90
CA SER A 15 11.04 -8.06 -27.94
C SER A 15 10.50 -8.10 -26.50
N LEU A 16 9.65 -7.13 -26.15
CA LEU A 16 8.98 -7.15 -24.86
C LEU A 16 8.26 -8.49 -24.70
N PRO A 17 8.33 -9.12 -23.51
CA PRO A 17 7.63 -10.36 -23.27
C PRO A 17 6.12 -10.18 -23.50
N HIS A 18 5.48 -11.18 -24.10
CA HIS A 18 4.04 -11.14 -24.33
C HIS A 18 3.29 -10.95 -23.01
N ARG A 19 2.26 -10.08 -23.04
CA ARG A 19 1.36 -9.85 -21.90
C ARG A 19 0.72 -11.19 -21.50
N PRO A 20 0.85 -11.62 -20.23
CA PRO A 20 0.24 -12.85 -19.76
C PRO A 20 -1.30 -12.67 -19.66
N ALA A 21 -2.05 -13.77 -19.86
CA ALA A 21 -3.50 -13.75 -19.79
C ALA A 21 -4.02 -13.28 -18.42
N GLU A 22 -3.32 -13.62 -17.35
CA GLU A 22 -3.62 -13.18 -15.98
C GLU A 22 -3.42 -11.67 -15.74
N ALA A 23 -2.78 -10.95 -16.66
CA ALA A 23 -2.66 -9.49 -16.64
C ALA A 23 -3.70 -8.80 -17.51
N ALA A 24 -4.79 -9.48 -17.84
CA ALA A 24 -5.93 -8.88 -18.53
C ALA A 24 -6.56 -7.80 -17.64
N TYR A 25 -7.04 -6.74 -18.29
CA TYR A 25 -7.80 -5.70 -17.61
C TYR A 25 -9.07 -6.27 -16.97
N VAL A 26 -9.28 -5.90 -15.70
CA VAL A 26 -10.51 -6.22 -14.94
C VAL A 26 -11.28 -4.93 -14.72
N PRO A 27 -12.52 -4.81 -15.25
CA PRO A 27 -13.34 -3.61 -15.04
C PRO A 27 -13.66 -3.41 -13.56
N ALA A 28 -13.88 -2.16 -13.14
CA ALA A 28 -14.39 -1.86 -11.82
C ALA A 28 -15.74 -2.54 -11.58
N SER A 29 -15.91 -3.14 -10.40
CA SER A 29 -17.16 -3.81 -10.00
C SER A 29 -18.24 -2.80 -9.63
N ALA A 30 -17.85 -1.61 -9.17
CA ALA A 30 -18.70 -0.53 -8.73
C ALA A 30 -17.98 0.81 -8.87
N THR A 31 -18.72 1.90 -8.66
CA THR A 31 -18.16 3.25 -8.52
C THR A 31 -18.79 3.94 -7.32
N ILE A 32 -17.98 4.68 -6.55
CA ILE A 32 -18.44 5.50 -5.41
C ILE A 32 -18.52 6.96 -5.88
N ALA A 33 -19.70 7.57 -5.72
CA ALA A 33 -19.87 8.99 -5.98
C ALA A 33 -19.26 9.80 -4.81
N LEU A 34 -18.42 10.76 -5.14
CA LEU A 34 -17.74 11.62 -4.17
C LEU A 34 -18.32 13.04 -4.18
N SER A 35 -18.14 13.76 -3.09
CA SER A 35 -18.71 15.09 -2.86
C SER A 35 -18.24 16.15 -3.87
N ASP A 36 -17.09 15.92 -4.53
CA ASP A 36 -16.57 16.80 -5.59
C ASP A 36 -17.11 16.48 -7.00
N GLY A 37 -18.13 15.60 -7.08
CA GLY A 37 -18.74 15.17 -8.33
C GLY A 37 -17.97 14.09 -9.10
N ARG A 38 -16.80 13.66 -8.59
CA ARG A 38 -16.02 12.57 -9.17
C ARG A 38 -16.58 11.21 -8.75
N ARG A 39 -16.17 10.17 -9.45
CA ARG A 39 -16.56 8.78 -9.15
C ARG A 39 -15.29 7.93 -9.00
N ALA A 40 -15.09 7.35 -7.81
CA ALA A 40 -13.99 6.44 -7.55
C ALA A 40 -14.33 5.04 -8.07
N PRO A 41 -13.53 4.48 -8.99
CA PRO A 41 -13.69 3.08 -9.41
C PRO A 41 -13.33 2.14 -8.27
N VAL A 42 -14.10 1.07 -8.08
CA VAL A 42 -13.92 0.10 -6.99
C VAL A 42 -13.94 -1.32 -7.54
N ARG A 43 -13.03 -2.16 -7.07
CA ARG A 43 -13.12 -3.60 -7.22
C ARG A 43 -13.63 -4.22 -5.92
N LEU A 44 -14.68 -5.01 -6.04
CA LEU A 44 -15.22 -5.81 -4.95
C LEU A 44 -14.66 -7.23 -5.03
N TYR A 45 -14.12 -7.74 -3.92
CA TYR A 45 -13.74 -9.13 -3.76
C TYR A 45 -14.69 -9.76 -2.74
N PRO A 46 -15.76 -10.40 -3.20
CA PRO A 46 -16.82 -10.87 -2.32
C PRO A 46 -16.39 -12.03 -1.43
N ALA A 47 -16.94 -12.08 -0.22
CA ALA A 47 -16.82 -13.24 0.64
C ALA A 47 -17.41 -14.49 -0.06
N THR A 48 -16.77 -15.65 0.13
CA THR A 48 -17.21 -16.94 -0.43
C THR A 48 -18.04 -17.76 0.54
N VAL A 49 -18.25 -17.23 1.75
CA VAL A 49 -19.10 -17.76 2.83
C VAL A 49 -19.94 -16.59 3.37
N PRO A 50 -20.90 -16.79 4.30
CA PRO A 50 -21.66 -15.68 4.87
C PRO A 50 -20.76 -14.55 5.35
N GLN A 51 -21.02 -13.33 4.86
CA GLN A 51 -20.21 -12.15 5.13
C GLN A 51 -20.22 -11.78 6.60
N ARG A 52 -19.06 -11.57 7.20
CA ARG A 52 -18.88 -11.25 8.62
C ARG A 52 -18.29 -9.86 8.85
N GLY A 53 -17.77 -9.23 7.80
CA GLY A 53 -17.18 -7.90 7.90
C GLY A 53 -16.69 -7.41 6.55
N ILE A 54 -16.26 -6.16 6.56
CA ILE A 54 -15.78 -5.42 5.39
C ILE A 54 -14.36 -4.95 5.67
N ILE A 55 -13.51 -5.07 4.67
CA ILE A 55 -12.18 -4.48 4.66
C ILE A 55 -12.13 -3.47 3.51
N LEU A 56 -12.09 -2.17 3.83
CA LEU A 56 -11.80 -1.11 2.86
C LEU A 56 -10.28 -1.01 2.70
N ALA A 57 -9.79 -1.28 1.48
CA ALA A 57 -8.39 -1.58 1.24
C ALA A 57 -7.74 -0.62 0.23
N PHE A 58 -6.73 0.15 0.68
CA PHE A 58 -6.01 1.15 -0.10
C PHE A 58 -4.67 0.62 -0.59
N HIS A 59 -4.47 0.63 -1.90
CA HIS A 59 -3.26 0.13 -2.57
C HIS A 59 -2.04 1.06 -2.43
N GLY A 60 -0.84 0.54 -2.75
CA GLY A 60 0.41 1.27 -2.75
C GLY A 60 0.58 2.24 -3.92
N PHE A 61 1.65 3.04 -3.86
CA PHE A 61 2.00 4.01 -4.90
C PHE A 61 2.27 3.33 -6.24
N GLY A 62 1.64 3.82 -7.29
CA GLY A 62 1.76 3.27 -8.64
C GLY A 62 0.89 2.04 -8.92
N ASP A 63 0.21 1.49 -7.92
CA ASP A 63 -0.66 0.32 -8.02
C ASP A 63 -2.13 0.72 -8.28
N SER A 64 -3.05 -0.20 -8.12
CA SER A 64 -4.48 -0.04 -8.39
C SER A 64 -5.32 -0.92 -7.46
N ARG A 65 -6.63 -0.86 -7.65
CA ARG A 65 -7.62 -1.75 -7.01
C ARG A 65 -7.31 -3.25 -7.16
N ASP A 66 -6.41 -3.64 -8.09
CA ASP A 66 -6.03 -5.03 -8.36
C ASP A 66 -4.89 -5.54 -7.44
N ALA A 67 -4.35 -4.70 -6.54
CA ALA A 67 -3.30 -5.04 -5.59
C ALA A 67 -3.62 -6.26 -4.72
N TRP A 68 -4.88 -6.54 -4.50
CA TRP A 68 -5.39 -7.50 -3.52
C TRP A 68 -5.61 -8.92 -4.07
N GLU A 69 -5.40 -9.15 -5.36
CA GLU A 69 -5.72 -10.42 -6.05
C GLU A 69 -5.10 -11.67 -5.40
N VAL A 70 -3.91 -11.55 -4.82
CA VAL A 70 -3.22 -12.68 -4.17
C VAL A 70 -3.76 -12.93 -2.76
N MET A 71 -3.96 -11.86 -1.98
CA MET A 71 -4.39 -11.95 -0.58
C MET A 71 -5.91 -12.16 -0.43
N ALA A 72 -6.72 -11.53 -1.28
CA ALA A 72 -8.18 -11.53 -1.18
C ALA A 72 -8.81 -12.92 -1.05
N PRO A 73 -8.39 -13.95 -1.79
CA PRO A 73 -9.02 -15.27 -1.68
C PRO A 73 -9.00 -15.87 -0.27
N ALA A 74 -7.94 -15.64 0.51
CA ALA A 74 -7.86 -16.12 1.88
C ALA A 74 -8.84 -15.38 2.81
N LEU A 75 -8.88 -14.04 2.71
CA LEU A 75 -9.80 -13.19 3.48
C LEU A 75 -11.27 -13.46 3.10
N ASN A 76 -11.56 -13.69 1.81
CA ASN A 76 -12.91 -14.00 1.35
C ASN A 76 -13.42 -15.35 1.87
N ARG A 77 -12.55 -16.38 1.95
CA ARG A 77 -12.89 -17.67 2.59
C ARG A 77 -13.16 -17.53 4.09
N ALA A 78 -12.60 -16.52 4.74
CA ALA A 78 -12.86 -16.21 6.13
C ALA A 78 -14.11 -15.32 6.36
N GLY A 79 -14.83 -14.96 5.28
CA GLY A 79 -16.07 -14.17 5.37
C GLY A 79 -15.88 -12.66 5.27
N PHE A 80 -14.71 -12.18 4.88
CA PHE A 80 -14.50 -10.73 4.70
C PHE A 80 -14.72 -10.34 3.23
N LEU A 81 -15.57 -9.32 3.01
CA LEU A 81 -15.66 -8.61 1.74
C LEU A 81 -14.53 -7.59 1.68
N ILE A 82 -13.73 -7.57 0.59
CA ILE A 82 -12.76 -6.51 0.37
C ILE A 82 -13.35 -5.50 -0.62
N VAL A 83 -13.34 -4.25 -0.21
CA VAL A 83 -13.69 -3.09 -1.04
C VAL A 83 -12.39 -2.38 -1.38
N ALA A 84 -11.98 -2.41 -2.62
CA ALA A 84 -10.71 -1.87 -3.09
C ALA A 84 -10.94 -0.75 -4.11
N PRO A 85 -10.94 0.53 -3.69
CA PRO A 85 -10.99 1.65 -4.61
C PRO A 85 -9.63 1.86 -5.31
N ASP A 86 -9.66 2.45 -6.50
CA ASP A 86 -8.49 3.14 -7.02
C ASP A 86 -8.31 4.45 -6.24
N VAL A 87 -7.15 4.63 -5.65
CA VAL A 87 -6.79 5.89 -4.97
C VAL A 87 -6.64 6.98 -6.02
N ARG A 88 -7.17 8.18 -5.75
CA ARG A 88 -7.12 9.31 -6.69
C ARG A 88 -5.70 9.59 -7.17
N GLY A 89 -5.49 9.61 -8.47
CA GLY A 89 -4.20 9.72 -9.16
C GLY A 89 -3.68 8.40 -9.71
N PHE A 90 -4.32 7.28 -9.37
CA PHE A 90 -3.90 5.92 -9.75
C PHE A 90 -5.04 5.13 -10.39
N GLY A 91 -4.70 3.97 -10.96
CA GLY A 91 -5.66 3.13 -11.64
C GLY A 91 -6.46 3.87 -12.70
N GLU A 92 -7.77 3.79 -12.64
CA GLU A 92 -8.73 4.53 -13.49
C GLU A 92 -9.29 5.79 -12.81
N PHE A 93 -8.68 6.27 -11.73
CA PHE A 93 -9.10 7.48 -11.04
C PHE A 93 -8.09 8.62 -11.22
N PRO A 94 -8.08 9.30 -12.40
CA PRO A 94 -7.04 10.27 -12.74
C PRO A 94 -7.09 11.51 -11.83
N ALA A 95 -5.91 12.08 -11.57
CA ALA A 95 -5.73 13.39 -10.96
C ALA A 95 -4.83 14.27 -11.83
N LYS A 96 -5.01 15.59 -11.78
CA LYS A 96 -4.16 16.54 -12.49
C LYS A 96 -2.71 16.39 -12.02
N GLY A 97 -1.79 16.20 -12.94
CA GLY A 97 -0.37 15.97 -12.61
C GLY A 97 -0.09 14.62 -11.95
N GLY A 98 -1.06 13.69 -11.90
CA GLY A 98 -0.88 12.34 -11.38
C GLY A 98 -0.90 12.22 -9.86
N TRP A 99 -1.27 13.29 -9.15
CA TRP A 99 -1.40 13.33 -7.69
C TRP A 99 -2.50 14.32 -7.29
N SER A 100 -3.14 14.08 -6.13
CA SER A 100 -4.06 15.01 -5.50
C SER A 100 -3.45 15.59 -4.22
N THR A 101 -4.17 16.47 -3.52
CA THR A 101 -3.75 16.90 -2.19
C THR A 101 -4.01 15.80 -1.17
N THR A 102 -3.21 15.73 -0.11
CA THR A 102 -3.41 14.79 1.01
C THR A 102 -4.82 14.91 1.57
N ASP A 103 -5.30 16.14 1.84
CA ASP A 103 -6.64 16.37 2.38
C ASP A 103 -7.75 15.83 1.46
N ARG A 104 -7.61 15.99 0.14
CA ARG A 104 -8.61 15.46 -0.80
C ARG A 104 -8.58 13.93 -0.84
N MET A 105 -7.40 13.32 -0.78
CA MET A 105 -7.28 11.86 -0.76
C MET A 105 -7.86 11.27 0.54
N VAL A 106 -7.61 11.92 1.68
CA VAL A 106 -8.22 11.53 2.96
C VAL A 106 -9.73 11.72 2.92
N ALA A 107 -10.23 12.83 2.38
CA ALA A 107 -11.67 13.05 2.23
C ALA A 107 -12.32 11.99 1.33
N ASP A 108 -11.68 11.61 0.22
CA ASP A 108 -12.16 10.51 -0.63
C ASP A 108 -12.26 9.20 0.18
N ALA A 109 -11.22 8.84 0.92
CA ALA A 109 -11.18 7.62 1.74
C ALA A 109 -12.24 7.64 2.86
N VAL A 110 -12.51 8.80 3.47
CA VAL A 110 -13.61 8.98 4.44
C VAL A 110 -14.98 8.76 3.78
N GLU A 111 -15.19 9.30 2.59
CA GLU A 111 -16.43 9.12 1.84
C GLU A 111 -16.62 7.65 1.42
N GLU A 112 -15.54 6.97 1.03
CA GLU A 112 -15.54 5.54 0.71
C GLU A 112 -15.85 4.68 1.95
N ALA A 113 -15.33 5.04 3.13
CA ALA A 113 -15.66 4.37 4.37
C ALA A 113 -17.15 4.54 4.75
N ARG A 114 -17.69 5.76 4.58
CA ARG A 114 -19.14 6.01 4.77
C ARG A 114 -19.98 5.21 3.78
N TRP A 115 -19.55 5.14 2.53
CA TRP A 115 -20.24 4.33 1.52
C TRP A 115 -20.28 2.85 1.93
N CYS A 116 -19.19 2.30 2.47
CA CYS A 116 -19.17 0.93 2.99
C CYS A 116 -20.20 0.73 4.11
N GLN A 117 -20.24 1.62 5.10
CA GLN A 117 -21.20 1.52 6.20
C GLN A 117 -22.66 1.64 5.75
N GLN A 118 -22.92 2.52 4.79
CA GLN A 118 -24.27 2.70 4.24
C GLN A 118 -24.70 1.48 3.40
N ARG A 119 -23.77 0.87 2.69
CA ARG A 119 -24.06 -0.25 1.78
C ARG A 119 -24.23 -1.57 2.54
N TRP A 120 -23.54 -1.73 3.67
CA TRP A 120 -23.61 -2.92 4.52
C TRP A 120 -23.76 -2.52 6.00
N PRO A 121 -24.94 -2.04 6.38
CA PRO A 121 -25.18 -1.56 7.75
C PRO A 121 -25.02 -2.67 8.78
N GLY A 122 -24.40 -2.33 9.91
CA GLY A 122 -24.18 -3.27 11.01
C GLY A 122 -23.02 -4.25 10.82
N GLN A 123 -22.34 -4.21 9.67
CA GLN A 123 -21.13 -5.02 9.45
C GLN A 123 -19.90 -4.32 10.03
N PRO A 124 -19.00 -5.03 10.74
CA PRO A 124 -17.71 -4.49 11.14
C PRO A 124 -16.91 -3.97 9.93
N LEU A 125 -16.32 -2.79 10.08
CA LEU A 125 -15.49 -2.15 9.03
C LEU A 125 -14.05 -2.03 9.51
N HIS A 126 -13.12 -2.64 8.77
CA HIS A 126 -11.69 -2.46 8.96
C HIS A 126 -11.12 -1.63 7.81
N LEU A 127 -10.18 -0.73 8.14
CA LEU A 127 -9.36 -0.07 7.14
C LEU A 127 -8.07 -0.87 6.96
N MET A 128 -7.67 -1.10 5.73
CA MET A 128 -6.40 -1.76 5.41
C MET A 128 -5.64 -0.96 4.35
N GLY A 129 -4.32 -0.88 4.48
CA GLY A 129 -3.53 -0.20 3.44
C GLY A 129 -2.11 -0.70 3.36
N GLU A 130 -1.60 -0.82 2.12
CA GLU A 130 -0.23 -1.18 1.83
C GLU A 130 0.60 0.04 1.44
N SER A 131 1.80 0.21 2.01
CA SER A 131 2.74 1.27 1.64
C SER A 131 2.09 2.67 1.72
N MET A 132 1.96 3.40 0.61
CA MET A 132 1.20 4.66 0.52
C MET A 132 -0.24 4.51 1.03
N GLY A 133 -0.90 3.42 0.68
CA GLY A 133 -2.26 3.12 1.16
C GLY A 133 -2.31 2.94 2.67
N GLY A 134 -1.23 2.47 3.31
CA GLY A 134 -1.11 2.40 4.77
C GLY A 134 -1.08 3.79 5.41
N ALA A 135 -0.35 4.74 4.82
CA ALA A 135 -0.37 6.13 5.27
C ALA A 135 -1.78 6.75 5.11
N LEU A 136 -2.45 6.49 3.99
CA LEU A 136 -3.82 6.96 3.75
C LEU A 136 -4.81 6.33 4.74
N ALA A 137 -4.73 5.02 5.01
CA ALA A 137 -5.59 4.32 5.96
C ALA A 137 -5.42 4.89 7.39
N LEU A 138 -4.19 5.17 7.82
CA LEU A 138 -3.93 5.79 9.12
C LEU A 138 -4.56 7.18 9.19
N LEU A 139 -4.32 8.05 8.21
CA LEU A 139 -4.90 9.40 8.17
C LEU A 139 -6.44 9.36 8.13
N THR A 140 -7.01 8.39 7.43
CA THR A 140 -8.46 8.19 7.42
C THR A 140 -8.96 7.80 8.80
N SER A 141 -8.28 6.90 9.51
CA SER A 141 -8.67 6.43 10.84
C SER A 141 -8.59 7.52 11.92
N THR A 142 -7.73 8.52 11.74
CA THR A 142 -7.57 9.67 12.66
C THR A 142 -8.42 10.88 12.28
N SER A 143 -9.11 10.85 11.15
CA SER A 143 -9.98 11.94 10.70
C SER A 143 -11.24 12.03 11.58
N LEU A 144 -11.50 13.21 12.14
CA LEU A 144 -12.70 13.48 12.96
C LEU A 144 -14.02 13.31 12.20
N THR A 145 -13.98 13.34 10.87
CA THR A 145 -15.15 13.18 10.01
C THR A 145 -15.35 11.76 9.51
N ALA A 146 -14.39 10.86 9.75
CA ALA A 146 -14.50 9.48 9.35
C ALA A 146 -15.50 8.72 10.24
N PRO A 147 -16.22 7.73 9.68
CA PRO A 147 -16.86 6.75 10.53
C PRO A 147 -15.77 5.98 11.28
N ARG A 148 -15.98 5.73 12.57
CA ARG A 148 -15.01 4.99 13.38
C ARG A 148 -14.92 3.54 12.89
N PRO A 149 -13.77 3.09 12.37
CA PRO A 149 -13.60 1.69 11.97
C PRO A 149 -13.35 0.82 13.22
N ASP A 150 -13.60 -0.48 13.08
CA ASP A 150 -13.38 -1.47 14.15
C ASP A 150 -11.88 -1.82 14.30
N GLY A 151 -11.08 -1.62 13.25
CA GLY A 151 -9.64 -1.82 13.30
C GLY A 151 -8.91 -1.25 12.08
N LEU A 152 -7.59 -1.10 12.25
CA LEU A 152 -6.66 -0.60 11.24
C LEU A 152 -5.59 -1.66 10.95
N ILE A 153 -5.35 -1.95 9.67
CA ILE A 153 -4.37 -2.93 9.21
C ILE A 153 -3.37 -2.22 8.31
N LEU A 154 -2.14 -2.14 8.76
CA LEU A 154 -1.04 -1.46 8.09
C LEU A 154 -0.04 -2.48 7.54
N LEU A 155 0.09 -2.55 6.23
CA LEU A 155 0.97 -3.48 5.52
C LEU A 155 2.18 -2.71 4.97
N ALA A 156 3.37 -2.94 5.52
CA ALA A 156 4.60 -2.23 5.16
C ALA A 156 4.37 -0.72 4.92
N PRO A 157 3.72 0.01 5.87
CA PRO A 157 3.18 1.34 5.58
C PRO A 157 4.28 2.36 5.33
N ALA A 158 4.13 3.19 4.30
CA ALA A 158 5.02 4.30 4.00
C ALA A 158 4.70 5.49 4.94
N ILE A 159 5.05 5.35 6.22
CA ILE A 159 4.82 6.35 7.28
C ILE A 159 6.16 6.81 7.81
N MET A 160 6.73 7.83 7.17
CA MET A 160 8.08 8.33 7.47
C MET A 160 8.31 9.71 6.87
N THR A 161 9.42 10.33 7.25
CA THR A 161 9.98 11.52 6.57
C THR A 161 11.23 11.11 5.78
N ILE A 162 11.49 11.75 4.66
CA ILE A 162 12.74 11.53 3.90
C ILE A 162 13.92 12.32 4.49
N GLY A 163 13.65 13.23 5.45
CA GLY A 163 14.65 14.04 6.13
C GLY A 163 15.24 15.16 5.27
N GLU A 164 15.91 16.10 5.94
CA GLU A 164 16.70 17.15 5.29
C GLU A 164 18.09 16.61 4.91
N PRO A 165 18.72 17.07 3.79
CA PRO A 165 18.23 18.15 2.90
C PRO A 165 17.30 17.66 1.75
N TRP A 166 16.96 16.37 1.70
CA TRP A 166 16.24 15.79 0.57
C TRP A 166 14.85 16.38 0.37
N GLN A 167 14.15 16.71 1.46
CA GLN A 167 12.84 17.35 1.38
C GLN A 167 12.95 18.72 0.70
N THR A 168 13.90 19.55 1.12
CA THR A 168 14.14 20.88 0.53
C THR A 168 14.54 20.80 -0.95
N LEU A 169 15.38 19.83 -1.32
CA LEU A 169 15.75 19.59 -2.72
C LEU A 169 14.55 19.19 -3.57
N LEU A 170 13.69 18.31 -3.06
CA LEU A 170 12.48 17.88 -3.75
C LEU A 170 11.49 19.04 -3.94
N GLU A 171 11.32 19.91 -2.92
CA GLU A 171 10.50 21.13 -3.02
C GLU A 171 11.03 22.06 -4.11
N GLY A 172 12.33 22.34 -4.12
CA GLY A 172 12.97 23.17 -5.15
C GLY A 172 12.83 22.56 -6.56
N TRP A 173 13.01 21.27 -6.68
CA TRP A 173 12.83 20.56 -7.96
C TRP A 173 11.37 20.64 -8.45
N ASN A 174 10.41 20.47 -7.55
CA ASN A 174 9.00 20.58 -7.89
C ASN A 174 8.60 21.99 -8.36
N LEU A 175 9.24 23.04 -7.85
CA LEU A 175 9.00 24.41 -8.32
C LEU A 175 9.49 24.62 -9.77
N ILE A 176 10.57 23.98 -10.16
CA ILE A 176 11.20 24.19 -11.47
C ILE A 176 10.59 23.25 -12.53
N THR A 177 10.48 21.96 -12.24
CA THR A 177 10.04 20.94 -13.20
C THR A 177 9.11 19.90 -12.58
N PRO A 178 7.88 20.27 -12.13
CA PRO A 178 6.97 19.36 -11.44
C PRO A 178 6.59 18.12 -12.26
N GLN A 179 6.59 18.25 -13.59
CA GLN A 179 6.22 17.16 -14.52
C GLN A 179 7.42 16.34 -15.00
N ALA A 180 8.64 16.60 -14.49
CA ALA A 180 9.81 15.78 -14.84
C ALA A 180 9.55 14.32 -14.48
N ARG A 181 9.73 13.43 -15.48
CA ARG A 181 9.42 12.01 -15.34
C ARG A 181 10.54 11.26 -14.61
N LEU A 182 10.12 10.44 -13.67
CA LEU A 182 10.94 9.53 -12.89
C LEU A 182 10.50 8.09 -13.16
N THR A 183 11.43 7.21 -13.40
CA THR A 183 11.17 5.78 -13.60
C THR A 183 12.05 4.97 -12.63
N GLY A 184 11.80 3.68 -12.50
CA GLY A 184 12.63 2.78 -11.68
C GLY A 184 14.11 2.80 -12.08
N ALA A 185 14.45 3.18 -13.32
CA ALA A 185 15.84 3.34 -13.76
C ALA A 185 16.60 4.48 -13.04
N HIS A 186 15.89 5.41 -12.41
CA HIS A 186 16.46 6.50 -11.61
C HIS A 186 16.66 6.12 -10.13
N MET A 187 16.17 4.97 -9.71
CA MET A 187 16.39 4.47 -8.35
C MET A 187 17.74 3.74 -8.29
N PRO A 188 18.62 4.12 -7.37
CA PRO A 188 19.89 3.44 -7.21
C PRO A 188 19.69 2.02 -6.69
N GLY A 189 20.35 1.03 -7.30
CA GLY A 189 20.30 -0.38 -6.89
C GLY A 189 19.16 -1.18 -7.52
N HIS A 190 19.13 -2.47 -7.17
CA HIS A 190 18.06 -3.40 -7.56
C HIS A 190 17.20 -3.69 -6.34
N HIS A 191 16.00 -3.11 -6.30
CA HIS A 191 15.07 -3.33 -5.20
C HIS A 191 14.10 -4.47 -5.55
N VAL A 192 14.00 -5.44 -4.64
CA VAL A 192 13.06 -6.56 -4.72
C VAL A 192 11.82 -6.21 -3.91
N ALA A 193 10.69 -6.06 -4.57
CA ALA A 193 9.43 -5.70 -3.93
C ALA A 193 8.69 -6.91 -3.35
N THR A 194 8.83 -8.09 -3.97
CA THR A 194 8.28 -9.38 -3.51
C THR A 194 9.04 -10.54 -4.11
N ALA A 195 9.05 -11.69 -3.44
CA ALA A 195 9.57 -12.95 -3.98
C ALA A 195 8.59 -13.64 -4.95
N ASN A 196 7.36 -13.17 -5.07
CA ASN A 196 6.33 -13.73 -5.93
C ASN A 196 6.50 -13.24 -7.38
N LEU A 197 7.29 -13.95 -8.16
CA LEU A 197 7.56 -13.60 -9.56
C LEU A 197 6.30 -13.57 -10.44
N ARG A 198 5.30 -14.41 -10.14
CA ARG A 198 4.02 -14.40 -10.86
C ARG A 198 3.27 -13.10 -10.60
N ALA A 199 3.19 -12.67 -9.34
CA ALA A 199 2.56 -11.42 -8.96
C ALA A 199 3.31 -10.20 -9.53
N MET A 200 4.66 -10.23 -9.53
CA MET A 200 5.47 -9.19 -10.17
C MET A 200 5.20 -9.09 -11.67
N ARG A 201 5.14 -10.23 -12.36
CA ARG A 201 4.80 -10.27 -13.79
C ARG A 201 3.40 -9.76 -14.04
N ARG A 202 2.41 -10.15 -13.21
CA ARG A 202 1.03 -9.65 -13.27
C ARG A 202 1.00 -8.13 -13.13
N MET A 203 1.64 -7.58 -12.11
CA MET A 203 1.73 -6.13 -11.86
C MET A 203 2.41 -5.38 -13.00
N PHE A 204 3.51 -5.92 -13.54
CA PHE A 204 4.25 -5.29 -14.64
C PHE A 204 3.41 -5.15 -15.93
N PHE A 205 2.52 -6.10 -16.21
CA PHE A 205 1.66 -6.07 -17.38
C PHE A 205 0.26 -5.53 -17.11
N ASP A 206 -0.06 -5.18 -15.87
CA ASP A 206 -1.34 -4.61 -15.50
C ASP A 206 -1.53 -3.23 -16.16
N PRO A 207 -2.62 -3.03 -16.93
CA PRO A 207 -2.88 -1.74 -17.57
C PRO A 207 -3.18 -0.62 -16.58
N LEU A 208 -3.51 -0.95 -15.32
CA LEU A 208 -3.81 0.01 -14.26
C LEU A 208 -2.56 0.41 -13.46
N THR A 209 -1.49 -0.39 -13.52
CA THR A 209 -0.23 -0.10 -12.82
C THR A 209 0.56 1.00 -13.54
N ARG A 210 1.05 1.97 -12.79
CA ARG A 210 1.89 3.07 -13.28
C ARG A 210 3.36 2.74 -13.10
N HIS A 211 4.09 2.60 -14.21
CA HIS A 211 5.54 2.27 -14.23
C HIS A 211 6.47 3.49 -14.12
N GLY A 212 5.93 4.62 -13.75
CA GLY A 212 6.70 5.84 -13.59
C GLY A 212 5.90 6.89 -12.84
N THR A 213 6.58 7.88 -12.36
CA THR A 213 5.99 9.01 -11.64
C THR A 213 6.54 10.32 -12.16
N ASN A 214 6.17 11.41 -11.56
CA ASN A 214 6.78 12.71 -11.75
C ASN A 214 7.14 13.33 -10.39
N VAL A 215 7.90 14.42 -10.43
CA VAL A 215 8.37 15.11 -9.23
C VAL A 215 7.21 15.58 -8.38
N HIS A 216 6.12 16.07 -8.99
CA HIS A 216 4.92 16.51 -8.28
C HIS A 216 4.28 15.37 -7.47
N ALA A 217 4.11 14.20 -8.06
CA ALA A 217 3.53 13.05 -7.37
C ALA A 217 4.46 12.49 -6.28
N LEU A 218 5.79 12.49 -6.52
CA LEU A 218 6.76 12.08 -5.51
C LEU A 218 6.74 13.03 -4.30
N ARG A 219 6.71 14.34 -4.53
CA ARG A 219 6.55 15.35 -3.48
C ARG A 219 5.25 15.12 -2.69
N GLY A 220 4.14 14.91 -3.39
CA GLY A 220 2.86 14.61 -2.76
C GLY A 220 2.91 13.38 -1.87
N LEU A 221 3.58 12.32 -2.32
CA LEU A 221 3.81 11.10 -1.53
C LEU A 221 4.59 11.41 -0.25
N THR A 222 5.69 12.17 -0.33
CA THR A 222 6.50 12.49 0.87
C THR A 222 5.72 13.32 1.89
N HIS A 223 4.84 14.21 1.44
CA HIS A 223 3.94 14.96 2.32
C HIS A 223 2.89 14.05 3.00
N LEU A 224 2.27 13.14 2.25
CA LEU A 224 1.33 12.16 2.80
C LEU A 224 2.01 11.30 3.88
N MET A 225 3.21 10.81 3.60
CA MET A 225 4.00 9.98 4.51
C MET A 225 4.36 10.72 5.80
N ALA A 226 4.83 11.96 5.70
CA ALA A 226 5.18 12.80 6.84
C ALA A 226 3.96 13.12 7.70
N HIS A 227 2.84 13.52 7.08
CA HIS A 227 1.58 13.79 7.78
C HIS A 227 1.04 12.56 8.50
N ALA A 228 1.12 11.36 7.88
CA ALA A 228 0.73 10.13 8.55
C ALA A 228 1.60 9.84 9.79
N LEU A 229 2.90 10.14 9.73
CA LEU A 229 3.78 9.99 10.90
C LEU A 229 3.42 10.97 12.02
N GLU A 230 3.08 12.21 11.69
CA GLU A 230 2.62 13.22 12.67
C GLU A 230 1.31 12.81 13.34
N GLN A 231 0.41 12.14 12.61
CA GLN A 231 -0.88 11.68 13.11
C GLN A 231 -0.83 10.30 13.81
N ALA A 232 0.28 9.58 13.74
CA ALA A 232 0.39 8.25 14.35
C ALA A 232 0.06 8.22 15.86
N PRO A 233 0.44 9.23 16.69
CA PRO A 233 0.04 9.29 18.09
C PRO A 233 -1.46 9.44 18.33
N SER A 234 -2.21 9.90 17.32
CA SER A 234 -3.66 10.17 17.39
C SER A 234 -4.53 8.96 17.07
N VAL A 235 -3.93 7.82 16.75
CA VAL A 235 -4.67 6.56 16.50
C VAL A 235 -5.38 6.11 17.79
N GLN A 236 -6.70 5.85 17.68
CA GLN A 236 -7.57 5.48 18.82
C GLN A 236 -8.28 4.14 18.65
N ILE A 237 -7.84 3.33 17.69
CA ILE A 237 -8.44 2.03 17.37
C ILE A 237 -7.39 0.93 17.37
N PRO A 238 -7.78 -0.33 17.62
CA PRO A 238 -6.88 -1.46 17.49
C PRO A 238 -6.20 -1.47 16.12
N THR A 239 -4.89 -1.66 16.10
CA THR A 239 -4.09 -1.59 14.88
C THR A 239 -3.16 -2.79 14.77
N LEU A 240 -3.18 -3.47 13.63
CA LEU A 240 -2.20 -4.49 13.26
C LEU A 240 -1.19 -3.88 12.29
N LEU A 241 0.08 -3.89 12.68
CA LEU A 241 1.20 -3.43 11.84
C LEU A 241 2.01 -4.64 11.37
N ILE A 242 2.00 -4.92 10.06
CA ILE A 242 2.76 -6.00 9.43
C ILE A 242 3.85 -5.42 8.55
N TRP A 243 5.09 -5.93 8.70
CA TRP A 243 6.20 -5.58 7.79
C TRP A 243 7.09 -6.79 7.52
N GLY A 244 7.84 -6.73 6.42
CA GLY A 244 8.81 -7.77 6.07
C GLY A 244 10.23 -7.41 6.54
N ASP A 245 10.99 -8.38 7.05
CA ASP A 245 12.39 -8.20 7.46
C ASP A 245 13.33 -7.88 6.28
N ARG A 246 12.87 -8.09 5.04
CA ARG A 246 13.58 -7.80 3.78
C ARG A 246 13.00 -6.64 3.01
N ASP A 247 12.19 -5.80 3.64
CA ASP A 247 11.67 -4.60 2.99
C ASP A 247 12.82 -3.66 2.61
N GLN A 248 12.92 -3.33 1.31
CA GLN A 248 13.95 -2.45 0.75
C GLN A 248 13.40 -1.07 0.37
N PHE A 249 12.12 -0.82 0.59
CA PHE A 249 11.44 0.44 0.28
C PHE A 249 11.15 1.27 1.53
N VAL A 250 10.66 0.62 2.59
CA VAL A 250 10.47 1.25 3.89
C VAL A 250 11.58 0.77 4.82
N PRO A 251 12.54 1.63 5.16
CA PRO A 251 13.67 1.22 6.00
C PRO A 251 13.21 0.89 7.43
N ALA A 252 13.87 -0.07 8.05
CA ALA A 252 13.58 -0.49 9.43
C ALA A 252 13.57 0.68 10.44
N SER A 253 14.38 1.72 10.21
CA SER A 253 14.37 2.95 11.01
C SER A 253 13.04 3.71 10.95
N ALA A 254 12.33 3.67 9.81
CA ALA A 254 11.01 4.28 9.67
C ALA A 254 9.97 3.50 10.46
N THR A 255 9.96 2.17 10.34
CA THR A 255 9.08 1.28 11.12
C THR A 255 9.30 1.48 12.62
N ARG A 256 10.56 1.55 13.09
CA ARG A 256 10.89 1.87 14.49
C ARG A 256 10.34 3.22 14.92
N ARG A 257 10.46 4.23 14.08
CA ARG A 257 9.98 5.57 14.40
C ARG A 257 8.47 5.59 14.56
N LEU A 258 7.75 4.92 13.64
CA LEU A 258 6.31 4.74 13.74
C LEU A 258 5.90 4.05 15.04
N ILE A 259 6.51 2.91 15.37
CA ILE A 259 6.22 2.14 16.60
C ILE A 259 6.44 2.98 17.86
N ARG A 260 7.50 3.81 17.89
CA ARG A 260 7.78 4.69 19.04
C ARG A 260 6.79 5.83 19.22
N GLN A 261 6.14 6.27 18.14
CA GLN A 261 5.16 7.36 18.18
C GLN A 261 3.73 6.86 18.36
N ALA A 262 3.45 5.64 17.93
CA ALA A 262 2.14 5.04 18.01
C ALA A 262 1.75 4.66 19.45
N PRO A 263 0.44 4.65 19.81
CA PRO A 263 -0.03 4.18 21.10
C PRO A 263 0.27 2.68 21.28
N PRO A 264 1.18 2.27 22.19
CA PRO A 264 1.65 0.88 22.24
C PRO A 264 0.56 -0.12 22.63
N SER A 265 -0.44 0.30 23.40
CA SER A 265 -1.56 -0.55 23.80
C SER A 265 -2.55 -0.86 22.68
N LEU A 266 -2.51 -0.12 21.59
CA LEU A 266 -3.39 -0.30 20.44
C LEU A 266 -2.71 -1.02 19.27
N PHE A 267 -1.37 -1.10 19.28
CA PHE A 267 -0.60 -1.67 18.17
C PHE A 267 -0.18 -3.11 18.45
N ARG A 268 -0.70 -4.03 17.65
CA ARG A 268 -0.15 -5.38 17.50
C ARG A 268 0.88 -5.36 16.38
N LEU A 269 2.06 -5.89 16.66
CA LEU A 269 3.21 -5.90 15.74
C LEU A 269 3.40 -7.29 15.15
N ASP A 270 3.72 -7.34 13.87
CA ASP A 270 3.89 -8.58 13.10
C ASP A 270 5.07 -8.41 12.13
N GLU A 271 6.23 -8.96 12.46
CA GLU A 271 7.37 -9.03 11.56
C GLU A 271 7.37 -10.34 10.79
N LEU A 272 7.22 -10.27 9.48
CA LEU A 272 7.23 -11.44 8.61
C LEU A 272 8.66 -11.83 8.22
N PRO A 273 9.18 -12.97 8.72
CA PRO A 273 10.50 -13.46 8.33
C PRO A 273 10.56 -13.74 6.83
N ARG A 274 11.58 -13.21 6.16
CA ARG A 274 11.81 -13.26 4.72
C ARG A 274 10.73 -12.56 3.89
N GLY A 275 9.88 -11.74 4.52
CA GLY A 275 8.90 -10.89 3.85
C GLY A 275 9.55 -9.70 3.15
N TYR A 276 9.00 -9.32 2.00
CA TYR A 276 9.40 -8.13 1.26
C TYR A 276 8.38 -7.01 1.45
N HIS A 277 8.49 -5.94 0.64
CA HIS A 277 7.65 -4.76 0.75
C HIS A 277 6.18 -5.02 0.40
N LEU A 278 5.91 -5.76 -0.71
CA LEU A 278 4.54 -6.04 -1.16
C LEU A 278 3.96 -7.23 -0.38
N ILE A 279 3.49 -6.95 0.83
CA ILE A 279 2.88 -7.92 1.74
C ILE A 279 1.62 -8.57 1.13
N THR A 280 0.83 -7.79 0.38
CA THR A 280 -0.37 -8.26 -0.33
C THR A 280 -0.06 -9.33 -1.37
N ARG A 281 1.20 -9.40 -1.82
CA ARG A 281 1.68 -10.31 -2.86
C ARG A 281 2.59 -11.42 -2.35
N GLU A 282 2.68 -11.59 -1.04
CA GLU A 282 3.42 -12.71 -0.47
C GLU A 282 2.91 -14.05 -1.05
N PRO A 283 3.81 -14.98 -1.41
CA PRO A 283 3.42 -16.22 -2.08
C PRO A 283 2.67 -17.21 -1.18
N GLN A 284 2.64 -16.95 0.11
CA GLN A 284 1.94 -17.74 1.11
C GLN A 284 0.86 -16.89 1.78
N ASP A 285 -0.24 -17.54 2.21
CA ASP A 285 -1.36 -16.85 2.88
C ASP A 285 -1.02 -16.40 4.33
N ARG A 286 0.27 -16.29 4.71
CA ARG A 286 0.69 -15.93 6.07
C ARG A 286 0.10 -14.59 6.53
N PRO A 287 0.28 -13.48 5.79
CA PRO A 287 -0.28 -12.20 6.22
C PRO A 287 -1.80 -12.25 6.34
N ALA A 288 -2.49 -12.91 5.42
CA ALA A 288 -3.94 -13.04 5.47
C ALA A 288 -4.41 -13.84 6.71
N ARG A 289 -3.69 -14.92 7.08
CA ARG A 289 -4.00 -15.71 8.28
C ARG A 289 -3.79 -14.91 9.57
N ASP A 290 -2.73 -14.09 9.61
CA ASP A 290 -2.47 -13.23 10.76
C ASP A 290 -3.53 -12.14 10.89
N ILE A 291 -3.94 -11.51 9.79
CA ILE A 291 -5.05 -10.55 9.74
C ILE A 291 -6.34 -11.20 10.25
N ILE A 292 -6.70 -12.39 9.73
CA ILE A 292 -7.91 -13.11 10.14
C ILE A 292 -7.84 -13.43 11.63
N SER A 293 -6.73 -13.98 12.10
CA SER A 293 -6.54 -14.34 13.52
C SER A 293 -6.63 -13.12 14.42
N TRP A 294 -6.03 -11.99 14.03
CA TRP A 294 -6.06 -10.76 14.79
C TRP A 294 -7.47 -10.16 14.86
N ILE A 295 -8.24 -10.18 13.78
CA ILE A 295 -9.63 -9.69 13.78
C ILE A 295 -10.51 -10.57 14.67
N GLU A 296 -10.35 -11.91 14.63
CA GLU A 296 -11.20 -12.86 15.34
C GLU A 296 -10.78 -13.03 16.81
N TRP A 297 -9.47 -12.97 17.06
CA TRP A 297 -8.88 -13.32 18.35
C TRP A 297 -7.68 -12.39 18.65
N PRO A 298 -7.92 -11.10 18.92
CA PRO A 298 -6.85 -10.09 19.03
C PRO A 298 -5.82 -10.38 20.13
N ASP A 299 -6.19 -11.17 21.13
CA ASP A 299 -5.30 -11.53 22.26
C ASP A 299 -4.47 -12.79 22.02
N ARG A 300 -4.73 -13.54 20.93
CA ARG A 300 -3.95 -14.73 20.60
C ARG A 300 -2.67 -14.40 19.86
N PHE A 301 -1.66 -15.28 19.98
CA PHE A 301 -0.47 -15.21 19.14
C PHE A 301 -0.84 -15.36 17.67
N LEU A 302 -0.12 -14.62 16.82
CA LEU A 302 -0.35 -14.67 15.39
C LEU A 302 0.13 -16.02 14.82
N PRO A 303 -0.62 -16.64 13.89
CA PRO A 303 -0.28 -17.94 13.32
C PRO A 303 1.09 -18.03 12.66
N SER A 304 1.63 -16.91 12.15
CA SER A 304 2.98 -16.86 11.58
C SER A 304 4.10 -16.86 12.64
N GLY A 305 3.77 -16.49 13.88
CA GLY A 305 4.74 -16.19 14.94
C GLY A 305 5.42 -14.82 14.77
N GLY A 306 4.92 -13.99 13.86
CA GLY A 306 5.51 -12.69 13.55
C GLY A 306 5.47 -11.70 14.70
N ASP A 307 4.51 -11.82 15.62
CA ASP A 307 4.48 -11.05 16.86
C ASP A 307 5.62 -11.40 17.83
N SER A 308 5.99 -12.67 17.90
CA SER A 308 7.17 -13.11 18.66
C SER A 308 8.46 -12.58 18.00
N THR A 309 8.54 -12.64 16.67
CA THR A 309 9.67 -12.09 15.90
C THR A 309 9.78 -10.58 16.12
N ALA A 310 8.69 -9.84 16.03
CA ALA A 310 8.64 -8.40 16.27
C ALA A 310 9.10 -8.04 17.70
N THR A 311 8.74 -8.84 18.71
CA THR A 311 9.18 -8.66 20.09
C THR A 311 10.70 -8.80 20.23
N VAL A 312 11.27 -9.84 19.63
CA VAL A 312 12.73 -10.05 19.62
C VAL A 312 13.44 -8.92 18.87
N TRP A 313 12.89 -8.50 17.72
CA TRP A 313 13.45 -7.39 16.95
C TRP A 313 13.48 -6.09 17.76
N LEU A 314 12.40 -5.73 18.46
CA LEU A 314 12.37 -4.53 19.32
C LEU A 314 13.36 -4.62 20.47
N TRP A 315 13.51 -5.79 21.09
CA TRP A 315 14.47 -5.99 22.17
C TRP A 315 15.91 -5.80 21.68
N LEU A 316 16.27 -6.38 20.54
CA LEU A 316 17.60 -6.22 19.93
C LEU A 316 17.91 -4.76 19.58
N GLU A 317 16.90 -3.99 19.19
CA GLU A 317 17.07 -2.58 18.85
C GLU A 317 17.19 -1.65 20.06
N GLN A 318 16.71 -2.07 21.23
CA GLN A 318 16.89 -1.33 22.49
C GLN A 318 18.28 -1.56 23.12
N THR A 319 18.96 -2.63 22.72
CA THR A 319 20.27 -3.02 23.25
C THR A 319 21.43 -2.56 22.37
N ARG A 320 21.17 -1.90 21.25
CA ARG A 320 22.16 -1.26 20.36
C ARG A 320 22.27 0.24 20.63
#